data_42fcee469ee30871ee8493d13eba4841
#
_entry.id   42fcee469ee30871ee8493d13eba4841
#
_cell.length_a   1.000
_cell.length_b   1.000
_cell.length_c   1.000
_cell.angle_alpha   90.00
_cell.angle_beta   90.00
_cell.angle_gamma   90.00
#
_symmetry.space_group_name_H-M   'P 1'
#
loop_
_entity.id
_entity.type
_entity.pdbx_description
1 polymer ?
#
loop_
_entity_poly.entity_id
_entity_poly.type
_entity_poly.pdbx_seq_one_letter_code
_entity_poly.pdbx_strand_id
1 'polypeptide(L)'
;MVFFLFIFASSFPLIIATIAALSSEYAGRMIFFIDGLITLSAFICFAVTVKFNNFLLGIIFAIFIPALFVFIISYIVAIFNFDSFIVSLGQNIFLLSCVSVLSQIIFNNRGVLTSEVFVFSQQIFRVTSICVGFLICIIALIFFNKTKAGLYLKITGSDSNVLLSCGVSPSFYRVLSWVIASVLSSICGIILLLRLSSFVPGISSGIG
;
A
#
# COMPACT_ATOMS: atom_id res chain seq x y z
N MET A 1 12.91 -1.89 28.21
CA MET A 1 12.83 -0.75 27.28
C MET A 1 12.92 -1.20 25.81
N VAL A 2 13.89 -2.00 25.41
CA VAL A 2 14.03 -2.49 24.00
C VAL A 2 12.83 -3.29 23.50
N PHE A 3 12.21 -4.10 24.35
CA PHE A 3 11.03 -4.91 24.02
C PHE A 3 9.80 -4.06 23.69
N PHE A 4 9.52 -3.01 24.45
CA PHE A 4 8.42 -2.09 24.17
C PHE A 4 8.61 -1.34 22.84
N LEU A 5 9.83 -0.89 22.56
CA LEU A 5 10.15 -0.24 21.29
C LEU A 5 9.94 -1.18 20.09
N PHE A 6 10.22 -2.47 20.27
CA PHE A 6 10.01 -3.45 19.22
C PHE A 6 8.52 -3.69 18.96
N ILE A 7 7.68 -3.78 20.00
CA ILE A 7 6.23 -3.90 19.87
C ILE A 7 5.67 -2.67 19.15
N PHE A 8 6.05 -1.47 19.58
CA PHE A 8 5.64 -0.23 18.92
C PHE A 8 6.04 -0.20 17.45
N ALA A 9 7.31 -0.52 17.12
CA ALA A 9 7.78 -0.53 15.74
C ALA A 9 7.04 -1.54 14.85
N SER A 10 6.64 -2.68 15.41
CA SER A 10 5.88 -3.69 14.66
C SER A 10 4.39 -3.37 14.51
N SER A 11 3.84 -2.44 15.30
CA SER A 11 2.44 -2.00 15.19
C SER A 11 2.24 -0.94 14.10
N PHE A 12 3.26 -0.14 13.76
CA PHE A 12 3.13 0.93 12.77
C PHE A 12 2.75 0.46 11.36
N PRO A 13 3.30 -0.63 10.79
CA PRO A 13 2.84 -1.14 9.50
C PRO A 13 1.33 -1.43 9.47
N LEU A 14 0.80 -1.97 10.56
CA LEU A 14 -0.63 -2.27 10.71
C LEU A 14 -1.45 -0.96 10.74
N ILE A 15 -0.99 0.05 11.45
CA ILE A 15 -1.63 1.37 11.48
C ILE A 15 -1.64 2.00 10.08
N ILE A 16 -0.56 1.89 9.31
CA ILE A 16 -0.49 2.41 7.95
C ILE A 16 -1.49 1.68 7.04
N ALA A 17 -1.58 0.36 7.16
CA ALA A 17 -2.55 -0.44 6.40
C ALA A 17 -4.00 -0.08 6.75
N THR A 18 -4.32 0.17 8.04
CA THR A 18 -5.66 0.61 8.43
C THR A 18 -5.99 2.02 7.91
N ILE A 19 -5.02 2.94 7.86
CA ILE A 19 -5.21 4.26 7.24
C ILE A 19 -5.45 4.11 5.74
N ALA A 20 -4.76 3.18 5.07
CA ALA A 20 -5.00 2.87 3.67
C ALA A 20 -6.44 2.39 3.44
N ALA A 21 -6.93 1.45 4.25
CA ALA A 21 -8.31 0.98 4.21
C ALA A 21 -9.31 2.13 4.43
N LEU A 22 -9.13 2.92 5.50
CA LEU A 22 -9.99 4.06 5.82
C LEU A 22 -10.08 5.07 4.69
N SER A 23 -8.99 5.31 3.94
CA SER A 23 -9.01 6.26 2.82
C SER A 23 -10.01 5.85 1.73
N SER A 24 -10.21 4.57 1.51
CA SER A 24 -11.15 4.04 0.53
C SER A 24 -12.58 3.94 1.08
N GLU A 25 -12.73 3.55 2.34
CA GLU A 25 -14.04 3.51 3.00
C GLU A 25 -14.69 4.90 3.06
N TYR A 26 -13.91 5.95 3.33
CA TYR A 26 -14.40 7.33 3.25
C TYR A 26 -14.90 7.73 1.86
N ALA A 27 -14.42 7.10 0.80
CA ALA A 27 -14.93 7.31 -0.56
C ALA A 27 -16.10 6.38 -0.93
N GLY A 28 -16.59 5.57 0.00
CA GLY A 28 -17.69 4.62 -0.21
C GLY A 28 -17.31 3.40 -1.04
N ARG A 29 -16.02 3.03 -1.07
CA ARG A 29 -15.52 1.83 -1.76
C ARG A 29 -14.73 0.95 -0.81
N MET A 30 -15.21 -0.25 -0.55
CA MET A 30 -14.46 -1.26 0.19
C MET A 30 -13.29 -1.78 -0.65
N ILE A 31 -12.13 -1.98 -0.01
CA ILE A 31 -10.94 -2.54 -0.65
C ILE A 31 -10.45 -3.78 0.08
N PHE A 32 -10.06 -4.78 -0.71
CA PHE A 32 -9.47 -6.04 -0.22
C PHE A 32 -8.11 -6.35 -0.85
N PHE A 33 -7.59 -5.43 -1.68
CA PHE A 33 -6.31 -5.62 -2.38
C PHE A 33 -5.08 -5.17 -1.59
N ILE A 34 -5.23 -4.69 -0.36
CA ILE A 34 -4.13 -4.17 0.47
C ILE A 34 -3.04 -5.23 0.64
N ASP A 35 -3.42 -6.47 0.92
CA ASP A 35 -2.51 -7.59 1.15
C ASP A 35 -1.65 -7.90 -0.09
N GLY A 36 -2.29 -7.95 -1.25
CA GLY A 36 -1.61 -8.12 -2.53
C GLY A 36 -0.67 -6.97 -2.87
N LEU A 37 -1.05 -5.72 -2.56
CA LEU A 37 -0.19 -4.56 -2.79
C LEU A 37 1.03 -4.52 -1.87
N ILE A 38 0.85 -4.89 -0.60
CA ILE A 38 1.95 -5.00 0.37
C ILE A 38 2.99 -6.01 -0.15
N THR A 39 2.54 -7.19 -0.58
CA THR A 39 3.43 -8.23 -1.10
C THR A 39 4.08 -7.83 -2.43
N LEU A 40 3.34 -7.23 -3.34
CA LEU A 40 3.87 -6.75 -4.62
C LEU A 40 4.93 -5.66 -4.42
N SER A 41 4.64 -4.66 -3.59
CA SER A 41 5.58 -3.56 -3.34
C SER A 41 6.86 -4.03 -2.65
N ALA A 42 6.74 -4.95 -1.69
CA ALA A 42 7.90 -5.58 -1.06
C ALA A 42 8.75 -6.35 -2.09
N PHE A 43 8.10 -7.12 -2.97
CA PHE A 43 8.80 -7.83 -4.04
C PHE A 43 9.52 -6.91 -5.01
N ILE A 44 8.85 -5.85 -5.49
CA ILE A 44 9.46 -4.88 -6.41
C ILE A 44 10.64 -4.17 -5.75
N CYS A 45 10.49 -3.73 -4.50
CA CYS A 45 11.57 -3.12 -3.74
C CYS A 45 12.79 -4.05 -3.66
N PHE A 46 12.57 -5.31 -3.30
CA PHE A 46 13.63 -6.31 -3.23
C PHE A 46 14.29 -6.54 -4.61
N ALA A 47 13.51 -6.83 -5.63
CA ALA A 47 13.99 -7.18 -6.96
C ALA A 47 14.80 -6.03 -7.61
N VAL A 48 14.29 -4.79 -7.51
CA VAL A 48 14.98 -3.61 -8.05
C VAL A 48 16.26 -3.32 -7.29
N THR A 49 16.23 -3.40 -5.96
CA THR A 49 17.44 -3.16 -5.14
C THR A 49 18.54 -4.18 -5.44
N VAL A 50 18.19 -5.45 -5.57
CA VAL A 50 19.17 -6.51 -5.89
C VAL A 50 19.74 -6.33 -7.31
N LYS A 51 18.91 -5.94 -8.28
CA LYS A 51 19.34 -5.78 -9.66
C LYS A 51 20.19 -4.53 -9.90
N PHE A 52 19.84 -3.41 -9.26
CA PHE A 52 20.50 -2.12 -9.48
C PHE A 52 21.47 -1.71 -8.35
N ASN A 53 21.60 -2.50 -7.31
CA ASN A 53 22.41 -2.21 -6.12
C ASN A 53 22.08 -0.82 -5.48
N ASN A 54 20.85 -0.35 -5.66
CA ASN A 54 20.44 0.95 -5.18
C ASN A 54 19.05 0.88 -4.50
N PHE A 55 19.04 1.06 -3.17
CA PHE A 55 17.83 0.97 -2.37
C PHE A 55 16.83 2.11 -2.66
N LEU A 56 17.31 3.32 -2.97
CA LEU A 56 16.43 4.45 -3.31
C LEU A 56 15.62 4.19 -4.58
N LEU A 57 16.24 3.62 -5.61
CA LEU A 57 15.51 3.20 -6.81
C LEU A 57 14.47 2.12 -6.46
N GLY A 58 14.81 1.18 -5.59
CA GLY A 58 13.88 0.18 -5.09
C GLY A 58 12.62 0.79 -4.48
N ILE A 59 12.76 1.78 -3.62
CA ILE A 59 11.63 2.50 -2.98
C ILE A 59 10.75 3.21 -4.03
N ILE A 60 11.36 3.95 -4.95
CA ILE A 60 10.63 4.72 -5.98
C ILE A 60 9.78 3.77 -6.83
N PHE A 61 10.37 2.70 -7.37
CA PHE A 61 9.63 1.74 -8.18
C PHE A 61 8.58 0.95 -7.39
N ALA A 62 8.85 0.63 -6.13
CA ALA A 62 7.91 -0.06 -5.25
C ALA A 62 6.65 0.77 -4.93
N ILE A 63 6.73 2.09 -4.98
CA ILE A 63 5.58 2.98 -4.79
C ILE A 63 4.91 3.24 -6.13
N PHE A 64 5.69 3.54 -7.17
CA PHE A 64 5.15 4.02 -8.45
C PHE A 64 4.41 2.94 -9.23
N ILE A 65 4.98 1.71 -9.33
CA ILE A 65 4.38 0.63 -10.11
C ILE A 65 3.02 0.18 -9.55
N PRO A 66 2.87 -0.12 -8.24
CA PRO A 66 1.57 -0.47 -7.68
C PRO A 66 0.56 0.68 -7.76
N ALA A 67 0.99 1.94 -7.57
CA ALA A 67 0.12 3.09 -7.66
C ALA A 67 -0.44 3.27 -9.09
N LEU A 68 0.41 3.12 -10.10
CA LEU A 68 0.01 3.20 -11.51
C LEU A 68 -0.95 2.05 -11.87
N PHE A 69 -0.67 0.84 -11.42
CA PHE A 69 -1.52 -0.33 -11.65
C PHE A 69 -2.92 -0.12 -11.04
N VAL A 70 -2.99 0.31 -9.78
CA VAL A 70 -4.27 0.58 -9.10
C VAL A 70 -5.00 1.76 -9.74
N PHE A 71 -4.28 2.80 -10.19
CA PHE A 71 -4.87 3.93 -10.91
C PHE A 71 -5.61 3.45 -12.16
N ILE A 72 -4.97 2.62 -13.00
CA ILE A 72 -5.58 2.08 -14.23
C ILE A 72 -6.84 1.27 -13.89
N ILE A 73 -6.77 0.35 -12.94
CA ILE A 73 -7.92 -0.49 -12.58
C ILE A 73 -9.05 0.35 -11.98
N SER A 74 -8.72 1.27 -11.07
CA SER A 74 -9.73 2.14 -10.45
C SER A 74 -10.42 3.04 -11.47
N TYR A 75 -9.69 3.50 -12.50
CA TYR A 75 -10.24 4.28 -13.60
C TYR A 75 -11.21 3.43 -14.45
N ILE A 76 -10.84 2.18 -14.77
CA ILE A 76 -11.72 1.23 -15.47
C ILE A 76 -13.00 0.97 -14.66
N VAL A 77 -12.87 0.71 -13.37
CA VAL A 77 -14.01 0.49 -12.45
C VAL A 77 -14.94 1.70 -12.41
N ALA A 78 -14.37 2.92 -12.48
CA ALA A 78 -15.15 4.14 -12.47
C ALA A 78 -15.92 4.37 -13.78
N ILE A 79 -15.37 3.99 -14.94
CA ILE A 79 -16.01 4.13 -16.25
C ILE A 79 -17.13 3.11 -16.42
N PHE A 80 -16.86 1.84 -16.12
CA PHE A 80 -17.81 0.75 -16.36
C PHE A 80 -18.77 0.51 -15.19
N ASN A 81 -18.65 1.26 -14.10
CA ASN A 81 -19.44 1.12 -12.87
C ASN A 81 -19.45 -0.32 -12.33
N PHE A 82 -18.31 -1.01 -12.40
CA PHE A 82 -18.15 -2.33 -11.81
C PHE A 82 -18.25 -2.28 -10.29
N ASP A 83 -18.68 -3.40 -9.70
CA ASP A 83 -18.70 -3.55 -8.25
C ASP A 83 -17.26 -3.53 -7.70
N SER A 84 -16.97 -2.51 -6.90
CA SER A 84 -15.64 -2.28 -6.32
C SER A 84 -15.18 -3.43 -5.43
N PHE A 85 -16.11 -4.10 -4.74
CA PHE A 85 -15.84 -5.23 -3.87
C PHE A 85 -15.28 -6.42 -4.65
N ILE A 86 -16.00 -6.84 -5.73
CA ILE A 86 -15.60 -7.98 -6.55
C ILE A 86 -14.25 -7.72 -7.23
N VAL A 87 -14.08 -6.51 -7.79
CA VAL A 87 -12.82 -6.15 -8.46
C VAL A 87 -11.65 -6.14 -7.48
N SER A 88 -11.84 -5.62 -6.26
CA SER A 88 -10.77 -5.57 -5.27
C SER A 88 -10.35 -6.95 -4.78
N LEU A 89 -11.28 -7.88 -4.61
CA LEU A 89 -10.97 -9.28 -4.29
C LEU A 89 -10.19 -9.96 -5.42
N GLY A 90 -10.67 -9.82 -6.66
CA GLY A 90 -9.98 -10.37 -7.83
C GLY A 90 -8.58 -9.79 -7.99
N GLN A 91 -8.42 -8.49 -7.75
CA GLN A 91 -7.13 -7.81 -7.78
C GLN A 91 -6.16 -8.35 -6.72
N ASN A 92 -6.63 -8.65 -5.51
CA ASN A 92 -5.80 -9.24 -4.46
C ASN A 92 -5.22 -10.60 -4.88
N ILE A 93 -6.08 -11.51 -5.34
CA ILE A 93 -5.67 -12.84 -5.81
C ILE A 93 -4.71 -12.74 -7.00
N PHE A 94 -5.02 -11.84 -7.94
CA PHE A 94 -4.16 -11.61 -9.11
C PHE A 94 -2.76 -11.13 -8.70
N LEU A 95 -2.66 -10.16 -7.79
CA LEU A 95 -1.37 -9.61 -7.34
C LEU A 95 -0.53 -10.65 -6.61
N LEU A 96 -1.11 -11.45 -5.71
CA LEU A 96 -0.41 -12.52 -5.01
C LEU A 96 0.12 -13.58 -5.98
N SER A 97 -0.70 -13.98 -6.96
CA SER A 97 -0.29 -14.93 -8.00
C SER A 97 0.80 -14.36 -8.90
N CYS A 98 0.68 -13.09 -9.29
CA CYS A 98 1.65 -12.38 -10.11
C CYS A 98 3.03 -12.34 -9.42
N VAL A 99 3.08 -12.01 -8.13
CA VAL A 99 4.33 -12.02 -7.35
C VAL A 99 4.97 -13.40 -7.33
N SER A 100 4.17 -14.47 -7.14
CA SER A 100 4.69 -15.85 -7.14
C SER A 100 5.30 -16.25 -8.48
N VAL A 101 4.68 -15.85 -9.59
CA VAL A 101 5.20 -16.12 -10.93
C VAL A 101 6.46 -15.29 -11.22
N LEU A 102 6.43 -14.00 -10.89
CA LEU A 102 7.59 -13.12 -11.08
C LEU A 102 8.80 -13.56 -10.25
N SER A 103 8.60 -14.01 -9.02
CA SER A 103 9.68 -14.52 -8.18
C SER A 103 10.35 -15.75 -8.80
N GLN A 104 9.56 -16.64 -9.41
CA GLN A 104 10.09 -17.79 -10.11
C GLN A 104 10.85 -17.42 -11.41
N ILE A 105 10.34 -16.46 -12.19
CA ILE A 105 10.97 -16.05 -13.44
C ILE A 105 12.30 -15.31 -13.17
N ILE A 106 12.35 -14.43 -12.17
CA ILE A 106 13.51 -13.56 -11.93
C ILE A 106 14.58 -14.27 -11.10
N PHE A 107 14.17 -15.03 -10.07
CA PHE A 107 15.08 -15.60 -9.09
C PHE A 107 15.15 -17.14 -9.13
N ASN A 108 14.40 -17.80 -10.02
CA ASN A 108 14.25 -19.26 -10.08
C ASN A 108 13.85 -19.90 -8.73
N ASN A 109 13.23 -19.13 -7.85
CA ASN A 109 12.81 -19.56 -6.52
C ASN A 109 11.43 -18.99 -6.18
N ARG A 110 10.57 -19.83 -5.59
CA ARG A 110 9.23 -19.43 -5.10
C ARG A 110 9.21 -19.19 -3.59
N GLY A 111 10.29 -19.49 -2.90
CA GLY A 111 10.41 -19.38 -1.46
C GLY A 111 10.97 -18.05 -0.98
N VAL A 112 11.65 -18.12 0.16
CA VAL A 112 12.32 -16.96 0.76
C VAL A 112 13.49 -16.52 -0.11
N LEU A 113 13.49 -15.25 -0.49
CA LEU A 113 14.57 -14.62 -1.24
C LEU A 113 15.44 -13.82 -0.27
N THR A 114 16.70 -14.22 -0.16
CA THR A 114 17.71 -13.52 0.65
C THR A 114 18.78 -12.93 -0.25
N SER A 115 19.33 -11.78 0.13
CA SER A 115 20.45 -11.15 -0.59
C SER A 115 21.36 -10.43 0.41
N GLU A 116 22.66 -10.49 0.17
CA GLU A 116 23.63 -9.78 1.00
C GLU A 116 23.44 -8.26 0.99
N VAL A 117 22.89 -7.72 -0.09
CA VAL A 117 22.56 -6.30 -0.24
C VAL A 117 21.45 -5.85 0.73
N PHE A 118 20.63 -6.78 1.23
CA PHE A 118 19.48 -6.51 2.10
C PHE A 118 19.74 -6.81 3.59
N VAL A 119 20.98 -6.85 4.02
CA VAL A 119 21.33 -7.03 5.43
C VAL A 119 21.19 -5.70 6.18
N PHE A 120 19.97 -5.36 6.59
CA PHE A 120 19.69 -4.19 7.43
C PHE A 120 19.68 -4.56 8.91
N SER A 121 20.26 -3.68 9.74
CA SER A 121 20.20 -3.88 11.19
C SER A 121 18.76 -3.68 11.69
N GLN A 122 18.35 -4.46 12.70
CA GLN A 122 17.03 -4.30 13.32
C GLN A 122 16.80 -2.91 13.93
N GLN A 123 17.87 -2.17 14.22
CA GLN A 123 17.77 -0.79 14.68
C GLN A 123 17.25 0.15 13.59
N ILE A 124 17.71 -0.03 12.34
CA ILE A 124 17.23 0.76 11.19
C ILE A 124 15.73 0.53 10.99
N PHE A 125 15.28 -0.73 11.02
CA PHE A 125 13.86 -1.05 10.93
C PHE A 125 13.04 -0.33 12.02
N ARG A 126 13.46 -0.39 13.28
CA ARG A 126 12.71 0.23 14.39
C ARG A 126 12.57 1.74 14.21
N VAL A 127 13.68 2.42 13.92
CA VAL A 127 13.68 3.87 13.75
C VAL A 127 12.86 4.28 12.53
N THR A 128 13.06 3.65 11.39
CA THR A 128 12.31 3.96 10.16
C THR A 128 10.82 3.69 10.32
N SER A 129 10.43 2.56 10.91
CA SER A 129 9.02 2.21 11.13
C SER A 129 8.31 3.24 12.02
N ILE A 130 8.93 3.63 13.14
CA ILE A 130 8.35 4.61 14.07
C ILE A 130 8.29 5.99 13.41
N CYS A 131 9.37 6.47 12.81
CA CYS A 131 9.41 7.80 12.20
C CYS A 131 8.42 7.92 11.03
N VAL A 132 8.44 6.95 10.10
CA VAL A 132 7.56 6.96 8.93
C VAL A 132 6.11 6.74 9.36
N GLY A 133 5.84 5.82 10.27
CA GLY A 133 4.50 5.56 10.76
C GLY A 133 3.87 6.77 11.46
N PHE A 134 4.62 7.44 12.34
CA PHE A 134 4.16 8.65 13.03
C PHE A 134 3.91 9.81 12.06
N LEU A 135 4.82 9.99 11.09
CA LEU A 135 4.69 11.02 10.05
C LEU A 135 3.44 10.77 9.20
N ILE A 136 3.17 9.53 8.79
CA ILE A 136 1.97 9.17 8.03
C ILE A 136 0.70 9.41 8.84
N CYS A 137 0.68 9.07 10.13
CA CYS A 137 -0.46 9.35 11.01
C CYS A 137 -0.77 10.84 11.06
N ILE A 138 0.24 11.70 11.22
CA ILE A 138 0.04 13.16 11.25
C ILE A 138 -0.46 13.66 9.90
N ILE A 139 0.15 13.23 8.79
CA ILE A 139 -0.28 13.62 7.45
C ILE A 139 -1.73 13.18 7.20
N ALA A 140 -2.10 11.95 7.58
CA ALA A 140 -3.46 11.45 7.42
C ALA A 140 -4.48 12.26 8.23
N LEU A 141 -4.16 12.59 9.48
CA LEU A 141 -5.03 13.43 10.31
C LEU A 141 -5.24 14.83 9.71
N ILE A 142 -4.17 15.45 9.21
CA ILE A 142 -4.24 16.76 8.55
C ILE A 142 -5.04 16.64 7.24
N PHE A 143 -4.75 15.61 6.43
CA PHE A 143 -5.40 15.38 5.15
C PHE A 143 -6.91 15.22 5.31
N PHE A 144 -7.36 14.31 6.17
CA PHE A 144 -8.80 14.02 6.33
C PHE A 144 -9.59 15.10 7.07
N ASN A 145 -8.96 15.93 7.91
CA ASN A 145 -9.66 16.91 8.72
C ASN A 145 -9.46 18.36 8.24
N LYS A 146 -8.38 18.67 7.55
CA LYS A 146 -8.03 20.05 7.19
C LYS A 146 -8.03 20.34 5.69
N THR A 147 -7.98 19.29 4.82
CA THR A 147 -7.94 19.53 3.37
C THR A 147 -9.32 19.40 2.72
N LYS A 148 -9.53 20.20 1.66
CA LYS A 148 -10.75 20.11 0.83
C LYS A 148 -10.89 18.72 0.19
N ALA A 149 -9.77 18.11 -0.20
CA ALA A 149 -9.76 16.77 -0.79
C ALA A 149 -10.26 15.71 0.19
N GLY A 150 -9.80 15.75 1.47
CA GLY A 150 -10.28 14.85 2.52
C GLY A 150 -11.76 15.03 2.83
N LEU A 151 -12.25 16.29 2.82
CA LEU A 151 -13.67 16.58 2.97
C LEU A 151 -14.49 15.98 1.81
N TYR A 152 -14.07 16.19 0.58
CA TYR A 152 -14.76 15.66 -0.61
C TYR A 152 -14.75 14.13 -0.65
N LEU A 153 -13.69 13.49 -0.18
CA LEU A 153 -13.65 12.03 0.00
C LEU A 153 -14.75 11.55 0.96
N LYS A 154 -14.90 12.19 2.11
CA LYS A 154 -15.94 11.84 3.10
C LYS A 154 -17.36 12.07 2.54
N ILE A 155 -17.58 13.18 1.82
CA ILE A 155 -18.88 13.47 1.19
C ILE A 155 -19.16 12.43 0.07
N THR A 156 -18.15 12.03 -0.70
CA THR A 156 -18.33 11.01 -1.76
C THR A 156 -18.88 9.71 -1.22
N GLY A 157 -18.47 9.29 -0.03
CA GLY A 157 -18.96 8.06 0.59
C GLY A 157 -20.31 8.21 1.29
N SER A 158 -20.65 9.40 1.80
CA SER A 158 -21.93 9.62 2.48
C SER A 158 -23.07 9.94 1.49
N ASP A 159 -22.89 10.89 0.60
CA ASP A 159 -23.86 11.26 -0.43
C ASP A 159 -23.15 11.87 -1.67
N SER A 160 -23.05 11.08 -2.73
CA SER A 160 -22.43 11.53 -3.98
C SER A 160 -23.22 12.60 -4.72
N ASN A 161 -24.53 12.75 -4.46
CA ASN A 161 -25.38 13.75 -5.13
C ASN A 161 -25.04 15.18 -4.67
N VAL A 162 -24.63 15.34 -3.42
CA VAL A 162 -24.17 16.62 -2.87
C VAL A 162 -22.94 17.14 -3.62
N LEU A 163 -22.00 16.25 -3.98
CA LEU A 163 -20.83 16.64 -4.78
C LEU A 163 -21.20 17.02 -6.20
N LEU A 164 -22.15 16.30 -6.82
CA LEU A 164 -22.64 16.62 -8.15
C LEU A 164 -23.29 18.00 -8.19
N SER A 165 -24.08 18.36 -7.17
CA SER A 165 -24.69 19.70 -7.08
C SER A 165 -23.66 20.82 -6.90
N CYS A 166 -22.49 20.51 -6.33
CA CYS A 166 -21.35 21.43 -6.25
C CYS A 166 -20.47 21.46 -7.52
N GLY A 167 -20.85 20.74 -8.58
CA GLY A 167 -20.09 20.67 -9.84
C GLY A 167 -18.82 19.82 -9.77
N VAL A 168 -18.69 18.97 -8.75
CA VAL A 168 -17.51 18.12 -8.52
C VAL A 168 -17.84 16.66 -8.84
N SER A 169 -17.00 15.99 -9.64
CA SER A 169 -17.22 14.61 -10.03
C SER A 169 -16.84 13.61 -8.90
N PRO A 170 -17.78 12.82 -8.36
CA PRO A 170 -17.49 11.82 -7.31
C PRO A 170 -16.55 10.71 -7.79
N SER A 171 -16.60 10.37 -9.09
CA SER A 171 -15.76 9.33 -9.69
C SER A 171 -14.26 9.62 -9.54
N PHE A 172 -13.87 10.89 -9.67
CA PHE A 172 -12.47 11.31 -9.47
C PHE A 172 -11.98 11.01 -8.05
N TYR A 173 -12.78 11.34 -7.04
CA TYR A 173 -12.41 11.09 -5.63
C TYR A 173 -12.40 9.61 -5.27
N ARG A 174 -13.27 8.82 -5.90
CA ARG A 174 -13.24 7.36 -5.78
C ARG A 174 -11.97 6.75 -6.36
N VAL A 175 -11.49 7.23 -7.51
CA VAL A 175 -10.20 6.82 -8.09
C VAL A 175 -9.05 7.27 -7.19
N LEU A 176 -9.09 8.53 -6.74
CA LEU A 176 -8.05 9.11 -5.89
C LEU A 176 -7.89 8.32 -4.57
N SER A 177 -8.99 7.87 -3.97
CA SER A 177 -8.96 7.08 -2.73
C SER A 177 -8.19 5.77 -2.88
N TRP A 178 -8.39 5.06 -3.99
CA TRP A 178 -7.68 3.81 -4.28
C TRP A 178 -6.19 4.04 -4.53
N VAL A 179 -5.84 5.14 -5.19
CA VAL A 179 -4.43 5.52 -5.40
C VAL A 179 -3.75 5.85 -4.07
N ILE A 180 -4.42 6.61 -3.18
CA ILE A 180 -3.90 6.89 -1.84
C ILE A 180 -3.70 5.59 -1.06
N ALA A 181 -4.69 4.70 -1.09
CA ALA A 181 -4.60 3.38 -0.45
C ALA A 181 -3.42 2.57 -0.98
N SER A 182 -3.17 2.57 -2.30
CA SER A 182 -2.06 1.83 -2.91
C SER A 182 -0.69 2.39 -2.50
N VAL A 183 -0.54 3.71 -2.42
CA VAL A 183 0.71 4.34 -1.96
C VAL A 183 0.99 3.98 -0.50
N LEU A 184 -0.01 4.06 0.38
CA LEU A 184 0.14 3.71 1.79
C LEU A 184 0.45 2.22 1.98
N SER A 185 -0.23 1.33 1.24
CA SER A 185 0.05 -0.11 1.24
C SER A 185 1.47 -0.41 0.75
N SER A 186 1.95 0.33 -0.26
CA SER A 186 3.33 0.17 -0.75
C SER A 186 4.36 0.56 0.30
N ILE A 187 4.14 1.65 1.03
CA ILE A 187 5.04 2.05 2.12
C ILE A 187 5.03 0.99 3.24
N CYS A 188 3.86 0.44 3.56
CA CYS A 188 3.74 -0.66 4.52
C CYS A 188 4.59 -1.87 4.09
N GLY A 189 4.51 -2.27 2.80
CA GLY A 189 5.30 -3.37 2.24
C GLY A 189 6.81 -3.16 2.33
N ILE A 190 7.28 -1.94 2.06
CA ILE A 190 8.70 -1.57 2.20
C ILE A 190 9.17 -1.68 3.66
N ILE A 191 8.35 -1.22 4.61
CA ILE A 191 8.69 -1.32 6.05
C ILE A 191 8.75 -2.78 6.49
N LEU A 192 7.83 -3.63 6.04
CA LEU A 192 7.85 -5.06 6.36
C LEU A 192 9.06 -5.78 5.75
N LEU A 193 9.46 -5.39 4.54
CA LEU A 193 10.67 -5.90 3.91
C LEU A 193 11.92 -5.57 4.74
N LEU A 194 12.04 -4.34 5.26
CA LEU A 194 13.12 -3.94 6.15
C LEU A 194 13.12 -4.73 7.46
N ARG A 195 11.94 -5.14 7.94
CA ARG A 195 11.81 -5.96 9.16
C ARG A 195 12.43 -7.34 9.00
N LEU A 196 12.15 -7.99 7.88
CA LEU A 196 12.58 -9.38 7.65
C LEU A 196 13.96 -9.46 7.00
N SER A 197 14.48 -8.36 6.43
CA SER A 197 15.71 -8.31 5.63
C SER A 197 15.75 -9.38 4.51
N SER A 198 14.59 -9.88 4.13
CA SER A 198 14.38 -10.92 3.12
C SER A 198 12.96 -10.79 2.57
N PHE A 199 12.77 -11.16 1.32
CA PHE A 199 11.42 -11.27 0.78
C PHE A 199 10.85 -12.66 1.05
N VAL A 200 9.66 -12.72 1.62
CA VAL A 200 8.92 -13.95 1.87
C VAL A 200 7.57 -13.84 1.19
N PRO A 201 7.15 -14.82 0.36
CA PRO A 201 5.79 -14.86 -0.16
C PRO A 201 4.78 -14.84 1.01
N GLY A 202 3.81 -13.91 0.97
CA GLY A 202 2.90 -13.69 2.09
C GLY A 202 3.49 -12.85 3.24
N ILE A 203 4.44 -11.95 2.92
CA ILE A 203 5.07 -11.02 3.88
C ILE A 203 4.05 -10.16 4.65
N SER A 204 2.87 -9.96 4.08
CA SER A 204 1.75 -9.25 4.69
C SER A 204 1.15 -9.97 5.89
N SER A 205 1.27 -11.32 5.96
CA SER A 205 0.73 -12.16 7.06
C SER A 205 -0.76 -11.87 7.36
N GLY A 206 -1.55 -11.48 6.34
CA GLY A 206 -2.97 -11.18 6.51
C GLY A 206 -3.25 -9.82 7.19
N ILE A 207 -2.38 -8.84 7.02
CA ILE A 207 -2.55 -7.47 7.55
C ILE A 207 -3.59 -6.69 6.73
N GLY A 208 -3.82 -7.07 5.47
CA GLY A 208 -4.71 -6.40 4.54
C GLY A 208 -6.17 -6.83 4.58
#